data_db4748b1ad0957cc051ac28245c95d17
#
_entry.id   db4748b1ad0957cc051ac28245c95d17
#
_cell.length_a   1.000
_cell.length_b   1.000
_cell.length_c   1.000
_cell.angle_alpha   90.00
_cell.angle_beta   90.00
_cell.angle_gamma   90.00
#
_symmetry.space_group_name_H-M   'P 1'
#
loop_
_entity.id
_entity.type
_entity.pdbx_description
1 polymer ?
#
loop_
_entity_poly.entity_id
_entity_poly.type
_entity_poly.pdbx_seq_one_letter_code
_entity_poly.pdbx_strand_id
1 'polypeptide(L)'
;MKRPTMSSPRRLLTAAAATGFLLVALPIPVVAADDSTQCTFPSKKYPGRPWSLQRVLMDELWKQSTGKGVRVAVVDTGVDVKNPQLTAAVDVKAGRNLMRKDLKDANGGKLERGKENGTTDTVGHGTKVAGIIAAREAKGTGFTGLAPDATIIPIQQNDADGNGTAETLAQAIRYAADTAKADIINISQDTADALEPTPLLKQAVDHALAKDIVVVASAGNDGMGGNVKPTYPASYEGVLAVASSDRNNERAYFSQGGGFVGIAAPGVDMISTVPGGGHCADNGTSFSAPYVAGVAALIKAKHPDWTQRQIVAQIQQTAERSVAGHDRHVGWGVVDPVRALTEDDKPIDRPVAREGMSKGEAPTLAQLHLGETADERNARLATYVVVGGGVLVAAIAGAAVAVRDMRRRARRLTGGG
;
A
#
# COMPACT_ATOMS: atom_id res chain seq x y z
N MET A 1 51.74 65.80 -36.29
CA MET A 1 51.05 66.95 -36.91
C MET A 1 49.56 66.81 -36.75
N LYS A 2 48.95 67.80 -36.07
CA LYS A 2 47.56 68.28 -35.99
C LYS A 2 46.38 67.23 -36.15
N ARG A 3 45.64 67.08 -35.05
CA ARG A 3 44.21 66.66 -34.99
C ARG A 3 43.33 67.69 -35.75
N PRO A 4 42.16 67.28 -36.18
CA PRO A 4 41.01 68.07 -35.80
C PRO A 4 39.93 67.28 -35.10
N THR A 5 39.32 67.93 -34.17
CA THR A 5 38.14 67.66 -33.36
C THR A 5 36.89 67.56 -34.22
N MET A 6 36.04 66.51 -33.92
CA MET A 6 34.67 66.52 -34.39
C MET A 6 33.70 66.31 -33.21
N SER A 7 32.72 67.17 -33.20
CA SER A 7 31.69 67.42 -32.23
C SER A 7 30.70 66.29 -32.09
N SER A 8 30.34 66.05 -30.87
CA SER A 8 29.24 65.08 -30.43
C SER A 8 27.85 65.67 -30.73
N PRO A 9 26.90 64.89 -31.26
CA PRO A 9 25.46 65.23 -31.23
C PRO A 9 24.81 64.74 -29.95
N ARG A 10 24.14 65.62 -29.25
CA ARG A 10 23.28 65.40 -28.11
C ARG A 10 22.17 64.45 -28.46
N ARG A 11 22.13 63.25 -27.84
CA ARG A 11 20.99 62.34 -27.90
C ARG A 11 19.93 62.84 -26.92
N LEU A 12 18.78 63.17 -27.44
CA LEU A 12 17.54 63.37 -26.69
C LEU A 12 17.05 61.95 -26.14
N LEU A 13 17.05 61.83 -24.83
CA LEU A 13 16.39 60.72 -24.14
C LEU A 13 14.87 61.00 -24.14
N THR A 14 14.14 60.21 -24.86
CA THR A 14 12.69 60.08 -24.68
C THR A 14 12.43 59.10 -23.54
N ALA A 15 11.96 59.63 -22.41
CA ALA A 15 11.47 58.83 -21.30
C ALA A 15 10.11 58.18 -21.71
N ALA A 16 10.11 56.88 -21.97
CA ALA A 16 8.92 56.08 -22.02
C ALA A 16 8.55 55.64 -20.60
N ALA A 17 7.48 56.17 -20.05
CA ALA A 17 6.92 55.73 -18.80
C ALA A 17 6.31 54.31 -18.99
N ALA A 18 7.05 53.29 -18.65
CA ALA A 18 6.56 51.95 -18.51
C ALA A 18 5.89 51.81 -17.13
N THR A 19 4.57 51.81 -17.09
CA THR A 19 3.81 51.42 -15.92
C THR A 19 3.98 49.90 -15.76
N GLY A 20 5.00 49.51 -14.98
CA GLY A 20 5.20 48.15 -14.56
C GLY A 20 4.12 47.76 -13.54
N PHE A 21 3.22 46.85 -13.90
CA PHE A 21 2.41 46.12 -12.93
C PHE A 21 3.36 45.21 -12.17
N LEU A 22 3.66 45.60 -10.92
CA LEU A 22 4.36 44.74 -9.99
C LEU A 22 3.38 43.63 -9.55
N LEU A 23 3.42 42.44 -10.19
CA LEU A 23 2.83 41.24 -9.68
C LEU A 23 3.66 40.86 -8.43
N VAL A 24 3.13 41.21 -7.27
CA VAL A 24 3.62 40.68 -6.00
C VAL A 24 3.21 39.20 -5.99
N ALA A 25 4.11 38.34 -6.40
CA ALA A 25 3.98 36.91 -6.17
C ALA A 25 4.13 36.67 -4.66
N LEU A 26 3.01 36.54 -3.95
CA LEU A 26 3.03 36.01 -2.60
C LEU A 26 3.60 34.59 -2.67
N PRO A 27 4.61 34.24 -1.85
CA PRO A 27 5.06 32.87 -1.77
C PRO A 27 3.91 32.04 -1.23
N ILE A 28 3.30 31.22 -2.09
CA ILE A 28 2.45 30.13 -1.64
C ILE A 28 3.40 29.21 -0.86
N PRO A 29 3.13 28.92 0.43
CA PRO A 29 3.92 27.94 1.12
C PRO A 29 3.73 26.62 0.33
N VAL A 30 4.78 26.19 -0.35
CA VAL A 30 4.89 24.79 -0.79
C VAL A 30 4.95 24.02 0.51
N VAL A 31 3.81 23.46 0.91
CA VAL A 31 3.82 22.38 1.89
C VAL A 31 4.63 21.30 1.21
N ALA A 32 5.89 21.20 1.60
CA ALA A 32 6.72 20.07 1.24
C ALA A 32 5.89 18.84 1.60
N ALA A 33 5.54 18.03 0.60
CA ALA A 33 5.02 16.70 0.86
C ALA A 33 6.04 16.06 1.81
N ASP A 34 5.55 15.72 2.98
CA ASP A 34 6.35 15.16 4.05
C ASP A 34 7.14 14.01 3.44
N ASP A 35 8.45 14.16 3.46
CA ASP A 35 9.41 13.13 3.13
C ASP A 35 8.89 11.85 3.80
N SER A 36 8.80 10.75 3.06
CA SER A 36 8.48 9.44 3.61
C SER A 36 9.41 9.21 4.78
N THR A 37 8.94 9.51 5.98
CA THR A 37 9.73 9.37 7.20
C THR A 37 10.05 7.90 7.32
N GLN A 38 11.28 7.55 6.98
CA GLN A 38 11.81 6.21 7.12
C GLN A 38 11.48 5.75 8.53
N CYS A 39 10.71 4.65 8.65
CA CYS A 39 10.29 4.14 9.93
C CYS A 39 11.50 3.79 10.79
N THR A 40 11.68 4.47 11.90
CA THR A 40 12.77 4.22 12.86
C THR A 40 12.26 3.42 14.05
N PHE A 41 13.09 2.57 14.62
CA PHE A 41 12.75 1.72 15.76
C PHE A 41 13.52 2.13 17.01
N PRO A 42 12.88 2.27 18.19
CA PRO A 42 11.43 2.32 18.40
C PRO A 42 10.79 3.58 17.79
N SER A 43 9.48 3.53 17.59
CA SER A 43 8.70 4.63 17.02
C SER A 43 7.69 5.20 18.02
N LYS A 44 7.01 6.28 17.62
CA LYS A 44 5.90 6.84 18.40
C LYS A 44 4.68 5.94 18.31
N LYS A 45 3.86 5.94 19.37
CA LYS A 45 2.56 5.27 19.33
C LYS A 45 1.62 6.01 18.39
N TYR A 46 0.93 5.27 17.54
CA TYR A 46 -0.18 5.80 16.75
C TYR A 46 -1.39 5.97 17.67
N PRO A 47 -1.90 7.19 17.90
CA PRO A 47 -2.89 7.42 18.94
C PRO A 47 -4.30 6.97 18.54
N GLY A 48 -4.64 7.04 17.27
CA GLY A 48 -5.97 6.71 16.74
C GLY A 48 -6.16 5.22 16.42
N ARG A 49 -7.39 4.87 16.04
CA ARG A 49 -7.68 3.59 15.42
C ARG A 49 -7.33 3.69 13.91
N PRO A 50 -6.45 2.84 13.35
CA PRO A 50 -6.12 2.86 11.93
C PRO A 50 -7.35 2.62 11.06
N TRP A 51 -7.33 3.11 9.81
CA TRP A 51 -8.46 2.99 8.90
C TRP A 51 -8.87 1.53 8.64
N SER A 52 -7.87 0.64 8.53
CA SER A 52 -8.10 -0.80 8.32
C SER A 52 -8.89 -1.45 9.46
N LEU A 53 -8.84 -0.88 10.68
CA LEU A 53 -9.60 -1.30 11.85
C LEU A 53 -10.88 -0.48 12.07
N GLN A 54 -10.96 0.75 11.52
CA GLN A 54 -12.18 1.58 11.60
C GLN A 54 -13.33 0.99 10.78
N ARG A 55 -13.03 0.34 9.67
CA ARG A 55 -14.02 -0.32 8.81
C ARG A 55 -14.59 -1.60 9.43
N VAL A 56 -13.96 -2.11 10.47
CA VAL A 56 -14.39 -3.29 11.21
C VAL A 56 -14.99 -2.83 12.54
N LEU A 57 -16.15 -3.31 12.83
CA LEU A 57 -16.80 -3.09 14.15
C LEU A 57 -16.12 -4.00 15.18
N MET A 58 -14.90 -3.60 15.61
CA MET A 58 -14.03 -4.45 16.44
C MET A 58 -14.73 -4.98 17.69
N ASP A 59 -15.52 -4.13 18.36
CA ASP A 59 -16.23 -4.51 19.59
C ASP A 59 -17.30 -5.58 19.32
N GLU A 60 -17.96 -5.53 18.15
CA GLU A 60 -18.91 -6.56 17.72
C GLU A 60 -18.20 -7.82 17.25
N LEU A 61 -17.09 -7.64 16.52
CA LEU A 61 -16.26 -8.74 16.04
C LEU A 61 -15.75 -9.59 17.22
N TRP A 62 -15.24 -8.94 18.27
CA TRP A 62 -14.67 -9.62 19.43
C TRP A 62 -15.72 -10.25 20.37
N LYS A 63 -16.99 -9.84 20.29
CA LYS A 63 -18.07 -10.62 20.90
C LYS A 63 -18.25 -11.99 20.26
N GLN A 64 -17.90 -12.13 18.98
CA GLN A 64 -17.95 -13.40 18.27
C GLN A 64 -16.71 -14.25 18.53
N SER A 65 -15.51 -13.65 18.43
CA SER A 65 -14.25 -14.35 18.62
C SER A 65 -13.09 -13.36 18.82
N THR A 66 -12.12 -13.73 19.64
CA THR A 66 -10.85 -13.01 19.83
C THR A 66 -9.64 -13.77 19.30
N GLY A 67 -9.88 -14.94 18.68
CA GLY A 67 -8.80 -15.82 18.23
C GLY A 67 -8.19 -16.67 19.35
N LYS A 68 -8.81 -16.72 20.53
CA LYS A 68 -8.27 -17.44 21.70
C LYS A 68 -8.05 -18.92 21.42
N GLY A 69 -6.85 -19.41 21.76
CA GLY A 69 -6.46 -20.79 21.60
C GLY A 69 -5.86 -21.11 20.24
N VAL A 70 -5.98 -20.23 19.25
CA VAL A 70 -5.42 -20.44 17.90
C VAL A 70 -3.95 -20.04 17.86
N ARG A 71 -3.14 -20.86 17.19
CA ARG A 71 -1.70 -20.70 17.01
C ARG A 71 -1.38 -20.29 15.58
N VAL A 72 -0.80 -19.11 15.40
CA VAL A 72 -0.46 -18.56 14.08
C VAL A 72 1.06 -18.49 13.92
N ALA A 73 1.61 -19.27 13.02
CA ALA A 73 3.02 -19.17 12.65
C ALA A 73 3.23 -17.97 11.72
N VAL A 74 4.11 -17.06 12.11
CA VAL A 74 4.60 -15.94 11.30
C VAL A 74 5.96 -16.33 10.75
N VAL A 75 6.00 -16.69 9.47
CA VAL A 75 7.21 -17.06 8.73
C VAL A 75 7.74 -15.82 8.05
N ASP A 76 8.76 -15.17 8.67
CA ASP A 76 9.16 -13.81 8.30
C ASP A 76 10.60 -13.48 8.80
N THR A 77 10.90 -12.20 9.01
CA THR A 77 12.20 -11.68 9.51
C THR A 77 12.41 -11.84 11.03
N GLY A 78 11.49 -12.51 11.71
CA GLY A 78 11.42 -12.62 13.15
C GLY A 78 10.34 -11.74 13.76
N VAL A 79 10.15 -11.79 15.08
CA VAL A 79 9.17 -10.96 15.80
C VAL A 79 9.80 -10.39 17.06
N ASP A 80 9.90 -9.08 17.19
CA ASP A 80 10.48 -8.47 18.39
C ASP A 80 9.49 -8.47 19.57
N VAL A 81 9.78 -9.29 20.56
CA VAL A 81 8.98 -9.39 21.79
C VAL A 81 9.19 -8.24 22.78
N LYS A 82 10.10 -7.31 22.51
CA LYS A 82 10.26 -6.09 23.30
C LYS A 82 9.12 -5.10 23.05
N ASN A 83 8.42 -5.21 21.91
CA ASN A 83 7.20 -4.43 21.72
C ASN A 83 6.15 -4.85 22.76
N PRO A 84 5.64 -3.92 23.61
CA PRO A 84 4.72 -4.25 24.70
C PRO A 84 3.42 -4.92 24.25
N GLN A 85 2.97 -4.66 23.00
CA GLN A 85 1.75 -5.27 22.48
C GLN A 85 1.97 -6.71 21.99
N LEU A 86 3.23 -7.14 21.84
CA LEU A 86 3.58 -8.49 21.37
C LEU A 86 4.15 -9.38 22.45
N THR A 87 4.65 -8.83 23.57
CA THR A 87 5.26 -9.59 24.65
C THR A 87 4.42 -10.77 25.13
N ALA A 88 3.10 -10.55 25.31
CA ALA A 88 2.18 -11.59 25.77
C ALA A 88 1.52 -12.37 24.61
N ALA A 89 1.67 -11.91 23.36
CA ALA A 89 1.09 -12.55 22.19
C ALA A 89 1.98 -13.66 21.61
N VAL A 90 3.29 -13.65 21.92
CA VAL A 90 4.28 -14.51 21.27
C VAL A 90 4.65 -15.70 22.15
N ASP A 91 4.55 -16.90 21.60
CA ASP A 91 5.09 -18.13 22.20
C ASP A 91 6.61 -18.24 21.92
N VAL A 92 7.38 -17.68 22.81
CA VAL A 92 8.86 -17.64 22.74
C VAL A 92 9.49 -19.04 22.69
N LYS A 93 8.83 -20.05 23.27
CA LYS A 93 9.35 -21.41 23.33
C LYS A 93 9.14 -22.18 22.02
N ALA A 94 8.06 -21.89 21.33
CA ALA A 94 7.75 -22.50 20.04
C ALA A 94 8.43 -21.79 18.86
N GLY A 95 9.05 -20.64 19.09
CA GLY A 95 9.72 -19.90 18.03
C GLY A 95 11.00 -20.56 17.52
N ARG A 96 11.40 -20.21 16.28
CA ARG A 96 12.57 -20.80 15.62
C ARG A 96 13.26 -19.79 14.71
N ASN A 97 14.59 -19.83 14.65
CA ASN A 97 15.40 -19.13 13.67
C ASN A 97 16.06 -20.15 12.73
N LEU A 98 15.70 -20.09 11.46
CA LEU A 98 16.19 -20.99 10.40
C LEU A 98 17.25 -20.35 9.53
N MET A 99 17.65 -19.11 9.81
CA MET A 99 18.73 -18.44 9.10
C MET A 99 20.04 -19.22 9.27
N ARG A 100 20.82 -19.32 8.21
CA ARG A 100 22.12 -19.97 8.23
C ARG A 100 23.07 -19.23 9.18
N LYS A 101 23.93 -20.00 9.86
CA LYS A 101 24.89 -19.46 10.84
C LYS A 101 26.14 -18.83 10.24
N ASP A 102 26.41 -19.16 8.98
CA ASP A 102 27.59 -18.75 8.23
C ASP A 102 27.33 -17.57 7.26
N LEU A 103 26.13 -16.96 7.33
CA LEU A 103 25.82 -15.81 6.52
C LEU A 103 26.71 -14.62 6.87
N LYS A 104 27.07 -13.88 5.82
CA LYS A 104 27.84 -12.65 5.91
C LYS A 104 26.99 -11.49 5.41
N ASP A 105 27.20 -10.31 5.99
CA ASP A 105 26.62 -9.08 5.48
C ASP A 105 27.27 -8.67 4.14
N ALA A 106 26.73 -7.62 3.51
CA ALA A 106 27.23 -7.11 2.24
C ALA A 106 28.70 -6.67 2.27
N ASN A 107 29.27 -6.41 3.45
CA ASN A 107 30.65 -6.02 3.68
C ASN A 107 31.56 -7.21 4.04
N GLY A 108 31.04 -8.44 4.04
CA GLY A 108 31.74 -9.66 4.40
C GLY A 108 31.89 -9.90 5.90
N GLY A 109 31.28 -9.06 6.74
CA GLY A 109 31.18 -9.23 8.18
C GLY A 109 30.19 -10.34 8.56
N LYS A 110 30.23 -10.79 9.81
CA LYS A 110 29.28 -11.79 10.31
C LYS A 110 27.89 -11.15 10.46
N LEU A 111 26.90 -11.72 9.79
CA LEU A 111 25.51 -11.27 9.93
C LEU A 111 24.98 -11.57 11.33
N GLU A 112 24.33 -10.59 11.96
CA GLU A 112 23.62 -10.80 13.22
C GLU A 112 22.29 -11.51 12.99
N ARG A 113 22.27 -12.81 13.19
CA ARG A 113 21.08 -13.67 13.02
C ARG A 113 19.95 -13.39 14.00
N GLY A 114 20.24 -12.70 15.10
CA GLY A 114 19.31 -12.63 16.22
C GLY A 114 19.24 -13.93 17.05
N LYS A 115 18.20 -14.06 17.86
CA LYS A 115 18.01 -15.19 18.77
C LYS A 115 17.55 -16.46 18.04
N GLU A 116 17.95 -17.62 18.56
CA GLU A 116 17.60 -18.94 17.99
C GLU A 116 16.09 -19.24 17.97
N ASN A 117 15.31 -18.55 18.76
CA ASN A 117 13.86 -18.68 18.84
C ASN A 117 13.10 -17.65 17.99
N GLY A 118 13.76 -16.94 17.07
CA GLY A 118 13.10 -15.98 16.16
C GLY A 118 12.49 -14.74 16.85
N THR A 119 12.83 -14.48 18.13
CA THR A 119 12.29 -13.34 18.88
C THR A 119 13.17 -12.09 18.79
N THR A 120 13.89 -11.95 17.72
CA THR A 120 14.64 -10.75 17.31
C THR A 120 14.22 -10.41 15.89
N ASP A 121 13.93 -9.14 15.65
CA ASP A 121 13.62 -8.62 14.33
C ASP A 121 14.35 -7.30 14.14
N THR A 122 15.37 -7.30 13.31
CA THR A 122 16.16 -6.09 12.99
C THR A 122 15.60 -5.34 11.77
N VAL A 123 14.73 -5.99 11.01
CA VAL A 123 14.07 -5.45 9.81
C VAL A 123 12.76 -4.76 10.16
N GLY A 124 12.04 -5.30 11.15
CA GLY A 124 10.74 -4.81 11.60
C GLY A 124 9.55 -5.34 10.79
N HIS A 125 9.79 -6.10 9.72
CA HIS A 125 8.72 -6.60 8.85
C HIS A 125 7.88 -7.66 9.57
N GLY A 126 8.48 -8.71 10.10
CA GLY A 126 7.76 -9.76 10.82
C GLY A 126 7.09 -9.26 12.11
N THR A 127 7.66 -8.23 12.76
CA THR A 127 7.03 -7.57 13.92
C THR A 127 5.75 -6.83 13.51
N LYS A 128 5.73 -6.16 12.34
CA LYS A 128 4.52 -5.55 11.78
C LYS A 128 3.47 -6.60 11.42
N VAL A 129 3.90 -7.68 10.78
CA VAL A 129 3.04 -8.81 10.40
C VAL A 129 2.38 -9.43 11.64
N ALA A 130 3.16 -9.73 12.68
CA ALA A 130 2.65 -10.27 13.94
C ALA A 130 1.66 -9.30 14.62
N GLY A 131 1.93 -7.99 14.55
CA GLY A 131 1.08 -6.96 15.12
C GLY A 131 -0.30 -6.91 14.49
N ILE A 132 -0.40 -6.99 13.16
CA ILE A 132 -1.69 -7.01 12.44
C ILE A 132 -2.54 -8.22 12.88
N ILE A 133 -1.90 -9.36 13.12
CA ILE A 133 -2.60 -10.57 13.57
C ILE A 133 -3.07 -10.45 15.01
N ALA A 134 -2.15 -10.17 15.97
CA ALA A 134 -2.39 -10.44 17.39
C ALA A 134 -1.82 -9.41 18.37
N ALA A 135 -1.55 -8.16 17.94
CA ALA A 135 -1.15 -7.13 18.90
C ALA A 135 -2.20 -6.97 20.00
N ARG A 136 -1.77 -7.01 21.26
CA ARG A 136 -2.64 -6.82 22.42
C ARG A 136 -3.08 -5.36 22.53
N GLU A 137 -4.20 -5.10 23.17
CA GLU A 137 -4.60 -3.75 23.56
C GLU A 137 -3.54 -3.07 24.41
N ALA A 138 -3.33 -1.78 24.19
CA ALA A 138 -2.39 -1.00 24.97
C ALA A 138 -2.85 0.44 25.17
N LYS A 139 -2.53 1.03 26.32
CA LYS A 139 -2.85 2.43 26.59
C LYS A 139 -2.09 3.37 25.65
N GLY A 140 -2.80 4.40 25.16
CA GLY A 140 -2.23 5.46 24.33
C GLY A 140 -2.12 5.12 22.84
N THR A 141 -2.80 4.07 22.40
CA THR A 141 -2.97 3.72 20.98
C THR A 141 -4.36 3.14 20.75
N GLY A 142 -4.92 3.38 19.56
CA GLY A 142 -6.12 2.68 19.09
C GLY A 142 -5.80 1.49 18.19
N PHE A 143 -4.52 1.16 18.02
CA PHE A 143 -4.09 0.00 17.26
C PHE A 143 -4.14 -1.27 18.10
N THR A 144 -4.69 -2.34 17.52
CA THR A 144 -4.69 -3.72 18.02
C THR A 144 -4.58 -4.68 16.84
N GLY A 145 -4.24 -5.93 17.10
CA GLY A 145 -4.39 -7.01 16.13
C GLY A 145 -5.87 -7.42 15.98
N LEU A 146 -6.20 -8.04 14.86
CA LEU A 146 -7.55 -8.54 14.60
C LEU A 146 -7.97 -9.67 15.57
N ALA A 147 -7.05 -10.57 15.85
CA ALA A 147 -7.21 -11.72 16.75
C ALA A 147 -6.33 -11.55 18.00
N PRO A 148 -6.67 -10.61 18.92
CA PRO A 148 -5.78 -10.21 19.99
C PRO A 148 -5.48 -11.33 20.99
N ASP A 149 -6.26 -12.40 21.06
CA ASP A 149 -6.00 -13.56 21.92
C ASP A 149 -5.36 -14.74 21.20
N ALA A 150 -5.07 -14.64 19.90
CA ALA A 150 -4.26 -15.63 19.20
C ALA A 150 -2.82 -15.64 19.70
N THR A 151 -2.14 -16.77 19.53
CA THR A 151 -0.74 -16.96 19.90
C THR A 151 0.13 -16.95 18.65
N ILE A 152 1.09 -16.06 18.59
CA ILE A 152 2.07 -15.95 17.51
C ILE A 152 3.24 -16.88 17.76
N ILE A 153 3.63 -17.65 16.74
CA ILE A 153 4.86 -18.46 16.71
C ILE A 153 5.82 -17.78 15.74
N PRO A 154 6.91 -17.15 16.23
CA PRO A 154 7.86 -16.48 15.35
C PRO A 154 8.79 -17.51 14.68
N ILE A 155 8.79 -17.55 13.36
CA ILE A 155 9.71 -18.39 12.57
C ILE A 155 10.51 -17.48 11.64
N GLN A 156 11.74 -17.18 12.07
CA GLN A 156 12.64 -16.37 11.27
C GLN A 156 13.29 -17.22 10.20
N GLN A 157 13.06 -16.85 8.93
CA GLN A 157 13.67 -17.53 7.78
C GLN A 157 14.23 -16.55 6.73
N ASN A 158 14.06 -15.26 6.95
CA ASN A 158 14.53 -14.19 6.06
C ASN A 158 15.13 -13.04 6.86
N ASP A 159 15.87 -12.16 6.19
CA ASP A 159 16.43 -10.92 6.72
C ASP A 159 16.28 -9.75 5.72
N ALA A 160 16.89 -8.59 6.04
CA ALA A 160 16.83 -7.39 5.21
C ALA A 160 17.51 -7.57 3.83
N ASP A 161 18.48 -8.45 3.73
CA ASP A 161 19.26 -8.69 2.52
C ASP A 161 18.63 -9.79 1.62
N GLY A 162 17.45 -10.31 2.01
CA GLY A 162 16.76 -11.35 1.25
C GLY A 162 17.44 -12.72 1.30
N ASN A 163 18.18 -13.03 2.37
CA ASN A 163 18.91 -14.30 2.52
C ASN A 163 18.01 -15.53 2.77
N GLY A 164 16.69 -15.37 2.74
CA GLY A 164 15.75 -16.48 2.74
C GLY A 164 15.80 -17.26 1.43
N THR A 165 15.68 -18.59 1.51
CA THR A 165 15.63 -19.47 0.34
C THR A 165 14.34 -20.29 0.31
N ALA A 166 14.00 -20.87 -0.85
CA ALA A 166 12.87 -21.79 -0.95
C ALA A 166 13.02 -23.01 0.00
N GLU A 167 14.25 -23.46 0.25
CA GLU A 167 14.57 -24.54 1.17
C GLU A 167 14.31 -24.13 2.63
N THR A 168 14.76 -22.94 3.05
CA THR A 168 14.51 -22.44 4.42
C THR A 168 13.03 -22.17 4.63
N LEU A 169 12.31 -21.69 3.60
CA LEU A 169 10.86 -21.54 3.63
C LEU A 169 10.14 -22.89 3.78
N ALA A 170 10.56 -23.91 3.02
CA ALA A 170 10.02 -25.27 3.14
C ALA A 170 10.25 -25.84 4.55
N GLN A 171 11.44 -25.62 5.12
CA GLN A 171 11.75 -26.01 6.50
C GLN A 171 10.88 -25.27 7.52
N ALA A 172 10.64 -23.98 7.31
CA ALA A 172 9.78 -23.15 8.16
C ALA A 172 8.34 -23.67 8.19
N ILE A 173 7.78 -23.97 7.02
CA ILE A 173 6.43 -24.52 6.88
C ILE A 173 6.32 -25.88 7.59
N ARG A 174 7.30 -26.79 7.37
CA ARG A 174 7.31 -28.09 8.06
C ARG A 174 7.45 -27.94 9.57
N TYR A 175 8.34 -27.04 10.03
CA TYR A 175 8.49 -26.76 11.45
C TYR A 175 7.19 -26.24 12.08
N ALA A 176 6.51 -25.30 11.41
CA ALA A 176 5.22 -24.77 11.84
C ALA A 176 4.17 -25.87 11.99
N ALA A 177 4.11 -26.80 11.01
CA ALA A 177 3.15 -27.88 10.97
C ALA A 177 3.45 -29.01 11.98
N ASP A 178 4.70 -29.44 12.06
CA ASP A 178 5.07 -30.66 12.77
C ASP A 178 5.46 -30.42 14.22
N THR A 179 6.21 -29.36 14.47
CA THR A 179 6.80 -29.07 15.78
C THR A 179 6.02 -28.01 16.53
N ALA A 180 5.79 -26.87 15.90
CA ALA A 180 5.12 -25.73 16.52
C ALA A 180 3.60 -25.93 16.62
N LYS A 181 3.01 -26.88 15.87
CA LYS A 181 1.58 -27.18 15.88
C LYS A 181 0.74 -25.93 15.62
N ALA A 182 1.08 -25.22 14.55
CA ALA A 182 0.32 -24.06 14.12
C ALA A 182 -1.02 -24.50 13.49
N ASP A 183 -2.08 -23.73 13.74
CA ASP A 183 -3.36 -23.86 13.07
C ASP A 183 -3.38 -23.08 11.76
N ILE A 184 -2.60 -21.98 11.72
CA ILE A 184 -2.48 -21.09 10.58
C ILE A 184 -1.00 -20.77 10.35
N ILE A 185 -0.59 -20.73 9.09
CA ILE A 185 0.74 -20.28 8.67
C ILE A 185 0.55 -19.04 7.81
N ASN A 186 1.12 -17.91 8.25
CA ASN A 186 1.19 -16.68 7.48
C ASN A 186 2.58 -16.54 6.86
N ILE A 187 2.62 -16.34 5.53
CA ILE A 187 3.84 -16.16 4.74
C ILE A 187 3.71 -14.83 4.01
N SER A 188 4.36 -13.79 4.55
CA SER A 188 4.33 -12.43 3.97
C SER A 188 5.53 -12.16 3.07
N GLN A 189 5.90 -13.15 2.29
CA GLN A 189 7.04 -13.15 1.36
C GLN A 189 6.66 -13.95 0.12
N ASP A 190 7.33 -13.65 -0.99
CA ASP A 190 7.21 -14.38 -2.23
C ASP A 190 8.59 -14.76 -2.78
N THR A 191 8.60 -15.66 -3.75
CA THR A 191 9.81 -15.95 -4.51
C THR A 191 9.98 -14.88 -5.58
N ALA A 192 11.08 -14.11 -5.52
CA ALA A 192 11.42 -13.19 -6.59
C ALA A 192 11.51 -13.92 -7.95
N ASP A 193 11.06 -13.23 -9.01
CA ASP A 193 11.24 -13.63 -10.41
C ASP A 193 10.56 -14.92 -10.89
N ALA A 194 9.45 -15.35 -10.27
CA ALA A 194 8.64 -16.46 -10.76
C ALA A 194 9.45 -17.72 -11.17
N LEU A 195 10.59 -17.95 -10.52
CA LEU A 195 11.33 -19.20 -10.66
C LEU A 195 10.41 -20.34 -10.23
N GLU A 196 10.28 -21.35 -11.07
CA GLU A 196 9.54 -22.55 -10.67
C GLU A 196 10.05 -23.02 -9.33
N PRO A 197 9.16 -23.14 -8.35
CA PRO A 197 9.57 -23.42 -6.99
C PRO A 197 10.14 -24.82 -6.91
N THR A 198 11.11 -24.98 -6.05
CA THR A 198 11.67 -26.32 -5.80
C THR A 198 10.56 -27.28 -5.38
N PRO A 199 10.60 -28.54 -5.79
CA PRO A 199 9.62 -29.55 -5.34
C PRO A 199 9.47 -29.62 -3.82
N LEU A 200 10.52 -29.25 -3.08
CA LEU A 200 10.53 -29.24 -1.61
C LEU A 200 9.55 -28.23 -1.03
N LEU A 201 9.45 -27.03 -1.63
CA LEU A 201 8.52 -26.00 -1.15
C LEU A 201 7.08 -26.45 -1.36
N LYS A 202 6.75 -26.96 -2.55
CA LYS A 202 5.42 -27.52 -2.82
C LYS A 202 5.05 -28.66 -1.86
N GLN A 203 5.96 -29.61 -1.65
CA GLN A 203 5.76 -30.71 -0.70
C GLN A 203 5.55 -30.24 0.73
N ALA A 204 6.20 -29.16 1.15
CA ALA A 204 6.01 -28.60 2.48
C ALA A 204 4.62 -27.96 2.63
N VAL A 205 4.16 -27.24 1.59
CA VAL A 205 2.81 -26.68 1.54
C VAL A 205 1.74 -27.79 1.53
N ASP A 206 1.88 -28.77 0.64
CA ASP A 206 0.94 -29.90 0.56
C ASP A 206 0.85 -30.64 1.91
N HIS A 207 1.98 -30.79 2.61
CA HIS A 207 2.03 -31.40 3.93
C HIS A 207 1.29 -30.57 5.00
N ALA A 208 1.43 -29.24 5.00
CA ALA A 208 0.70 -28.37 5.92
C ALA A 208 -0.82 -28.43 5.66
N LEU A 209 -1.23 -28.38 4.38
CA LEU A 209 -2.62 -28.49 3.98
C LEU A 209 -3.23 -29.86 4.35
N ALA A 210 -2.45 -30.94 4.18
CA ALA A 210 -2.87 -32.30 4.57
C ALA A 210 -3.05 -32.46 6.09
N LYS A 211 -2.45 -31.57 6.89
CA LYS A 211 -2.63 -31.47 8.35
C LYS A 211 -3.73 -30.51 8.76
N ASP A 212 -4.54 -30.09 7.82
CA ASP A 212 -5.66 -29.15 8.03
C ASP A 212 -5.23 -27.77 8.53
N ILE A 213 -4.04 -27.31 8.13
CA ILE A 213 -3.50 -26.01 8.49
C ILE A 213 -3.86 -24.99 7.41
N VAL A 214 -4.42 -23.85 7.79
CA VAL A 214 -4.68 -22.74 6.86
C VAL A 214 -3.36 -22.11 6.47
N VAL A 215 -3.02 -22.10 5.18
CA VAL A 215 -1.83 -21.43 4.65
C VAL A 215 -2.25 -20.16 3.93
N VAL A 216 -1.81 -19.01 4.44
CA VAL A 216 -2.08 -17.68 3.89
C VAL A 216 -0.78 -17.11 3.35
N ALA A 217 -0.78 -16.61 2.12
CA ALA A 217 0.41 -16.02 1.52
C ALA A 217 0.12 -14.72 0.77
N SER A 218 1.06 -13.79 0.79
CA SER A 218 1.00 -12.55 0.00
C SER A 218 1.06 -12.83 -1.49
N ALA A 219 0.24 -12.12 -2.28
CA ALA A 219 0.19 -12.32 -3.74
C ALA A 219 1.39 -11.73 -4.49
N GLY A 220 2.18 -10.85 -3.86
CA GLY A 220 3.31 -10.15 -4.46
C GLY A 220 3.04 -8.67 -4.76
N ASN A 221 4.12 -7.89 -4.90
CA ASN A 221 4.07 -6.43 -5.03
C ASN A 221 4.51 -5.92 -6.41
N ASP A 222 4.74 -6.80 -7.38
CA ASP A 222 5.20 -6.46 -8.74
C ASP A 222 4.06 -6.26 -9.73
N GLY A 223 2.87 -5.90 -9.24
CA GLY A 223 1.66 -5.74 -10.06
C GLY A 223 1.60 -4.48 -10.90
N MET A 224 2.58 -3.58 -10.82
CA MET A 224 2.69 -2.41 -11.69
C MET A 224 2.80 -2.85 -13.15
N GLY A 225 2.09 -2.15 -14.04
CA GLY A 225 2.08 -2.52 -15.45
C GLY A 225 1.25 -3.77 -15.79
N GLY A 226 0.44 -4.29 -14.85
CA GLY A 226 -0.46 -5.42 -15.09
C GLY A 226 0.21 -6.79 -14.99
N ASN A 227 1.32 -6.92 -14.26
CA ASN A 227 1.97 -8.20 -14.02
C ASN A 227 1.02 -9.19 -13.34
N VAL A 228 0.87 -10.37 -13.94
CA VAL A 228 -0.01 -11.46 -13.50
C VAL A 228 0.75 -12.78 -13.37
N LYS A 229 2.08 -12.71 -13.29
CA LYS A 229 2.90 -13.90 -13.11
C LYS A 229 2.60 -14.54 -11.75
N PRO A 230 2.60 -15.88 -11.68
CA PRO A 230 2.43 -16.56 -10.40
C PRO A 230 3.59 -16.26 -9.45
N THR A 231 3.29 -16.08 -8.18
CA THR A 231 4.25 -16.00 -7.08
C THR A 231 4.10 -17.21 -6.17
N TYR A 232 5.14 -17.59 -5.50
CA TYR A 232 5.11 -18.78 -4.64
C TYR A 232 5.52 -18.43 -3.21
N PRO A 233 4.82 -19.01 -2.22
CA PRO A 233 3.87 -20.14 -2.30
C PRO A 233 2.43 -19.77 -2.66
N ALA A 234 2.10 -18.49 -2.88
CA ALA A 234 0.72 -18.02 -3.08
C ALA A 234 -0.03 -18.74 -4.22
N SER A 235 0.67 -19.12 -5.29
CA SER A 235 0.06 -19.78 -6.46
C SER A 235 -0.12 -21.29 -6.32
N TYR A 236 0.29 -21.90 -5.20
CA TYR A 236 -0.01 -23.31 -4.98
C TYR A 236 -1.47 -23.52 -4.64
N GLU A 237 -2.05 -24.57 -5.18
CA GLU A 237 -3.42 -24.98 -4.87
C GLU A 237 -3.61 -25.19 -3.36
N GLY A 238 -4.69 -24.66 -2.80
CA GLY A 238 -5.01 -24.73 -1.38
C GLY A 238 -4.42 -23.61 -0.53
N VAL A 239 -3.46 -22.84 -1.04
CA VAL A 239 -2.95 -21.62 -0.39
C VAL A 239 -3.92 -20.47 -0.62
N LEU A 240 -4.27 -19.74 0.43
CA LEU A 240 -5.05 -18.51 0.30
C LEU A 240 -4.13 -17.35 -0.05
N ALA A 241 -4.04 -17.08 -1.35
CA ALA A 241 -3.28 -15.93 -1.87
C ALA A 241 -4.02 -14.61 -1.63
N VAL A 242 -3.34 -13.64 -1.03
CA VAL A 242 -3.93 -12.38 -0.60
C VAL A 242 -3.35 -11.21 -1.38
N ALA A 243 -4.21 -10.52 -2.14
CA ALA A 243 -3.92 -9.26 -2.80
C ALA A 243 -4.14 -8.06 -1.86
N SER A 244 -3.56 -6.92 -2.19
CA SER A 244 -3.79 -5.66 -1.45
C SER A 244 -4.95 -4.86 -2.03
N SER A 245 -5.79 -4.33 -1.14
CA SER A 245 -6.77 -3.29 -1.44
C SER A 245 -6.47 -2.01 -0.67
N ASP A 246 -6.97 -0.91 -1.20
CA ASP A 246 -6.98 0.39 -0.55
C ASP A 246 -8.25 0.62 0.30
N ARG A 247 -8.45 1.87 0.74
CA ARG A 247 -9.62 2.28 1.55
C ARG A 247 -10.96 2.20 0.81
N ASN A 248 -10.93 2.21 -0.52
CA ASN A 248 -12.11 2.15 -1.38
C ASN A 248 -12.47 0.72 -1.82
N ASN A 249 -11.76 -0.29 -1.28
CA ASN A 249 -11.82 -1.67 -1.72
C ASN A 249 -11.34 -1.90 -3.16
N GLU A 250 -10.57 -0.96 -3.70
CA GLU A 250 -9.93 -1.10 -5.00
C GLU A 250 -8.58 -1.79 -4.86
N ARG A 251 -8.15 -2.50 -5.90
CA ARG A 251 -6.83 -3.12 -5.93
C ARG A 251 -5.74 -2.05 -5.78
N ALA A 252 -4.84 -2.23 -4.83
CA ALA A 252 -3.66 -1.38 -4.73
C ALA A 252 -2.80 -1.50 -5.99
N TYR A 253 -2.26 -0.39 -6.49
CA TYR A 253 -1.56 -0.31 -7.78
C TYR A 253 -0.36 -1.27 -7.88
N PHE A 254 0.31 -1.54 -6.77
CA PHE A 254 1.46 -2.45 -6.67
C PHE A 254 1.05 -3.92 -6.56
N SER A 255 -0.19 -4.21 -6.12
CA SER A 255 -0.60 -5.58 -5.83
C SER A 255 -0.58 -6.45 -7.08
N GLN A 256 0.07 -7.59 -7.00
CA GLN A 256 0.04 -8.56 -8.08
C GLN A 256 -1.34 -9.18 -8.24
N GLY A 257 -1.72 -9.45 -9.48
CA GLY A 257 -2.98 -10.09 -9.85
C GLY A 257 -2.74 -11.42 -10.53
N GLY A 258 -3.78 -12.20 -10.72
CA GLY A 258 -3.74 -13.47 -11.44
C GLY A 258 -4.88 -14.40 -11.04
N GLY A 259 -5.06 -15.48 -11.75
CA GLY A 259 -6.09 -16.48 -11.42
C GLY A 259 -5.87 -17.18 -10.08
N PHE A 260 -4.68 -17.05 -9.50
CA PHE A 260 -4.32 -17.62 -8.21
C PHE A 260 -4.76 -16.77 -7.01
N VAL A 261 -5.03 -15.47 -7.21
CA VAL A 261 -5.48 -14.58 -6.12
C VAL A 261 -6.79 -15.08 -5.54
N GLY A 262 -6.80 -15.45 -4.27
CA GLY A 262 -7.99 -15.98 -3.60
C GLY A 262 -8.90 -14.91 -3.00
N ILE A 263 -8.29 -13.83 -2.46
CA ILE A 263 -8.98 -12.77 -1.71
C ILE A 263 -8.13 -11.49 -1.75
N ALA A 264 -8.72 -10.33 -1.50
CA ALA A 264 -8.00 -9.11 -1.19
C ALA A 264 -8.26 -8.65 0.25
N ALA A 265 -7.33 -7.88 0.81
CA ALA A 265 -7.46 -7.29 2.13
C ALA A 265 -6.75 -5.92 2.19
N PRO A 266 -7.03 -5.07 3.19
CA PRO A 266 -6.30 -3.82 3.41
C PRO A 266 -4.79 -4.03 3.37
N GLY A 267 -4.07 -3.23 2.55
CA GLY A 267 -2.62 -3.32 2.40
C GLY A 267 -1.96 -2.01 2.02
N VAL A 268 -2.70 -0.90 2.09
CA VAL A 268 -2.21 0.47 1.86
C VAL A 268 -2.32 1.27 3.15
N ASP A 269 -1.28 2.03 3.50
CA ASP A 269 -1.20 2.81 4.75
C ASP A 269 -1.51 1.98 6.01
N MET A 270 -0.98 0.77 6.06
CA MET A 270 -1.19 -0.17 7.16
C MET A 270 -0.33 0.21 8.35
N ILE A 271 -1.00 0.64 9.43
CA ILE A 271 -0.33 0.89 10.72
C ILE A 271 -0.11 -0.43 11.44
N SER A 272 1.10 -0.66 11.96
CA SER A 272 1.39 -1.82 12.79
C SER A 272 2.55 -1.58 13.77
N THR A 273 2.74 -2.53 14.68
CA THR A 273 3.81 -2.56 15.70
C THR A 273 5.20 -2.63 15.06
N VAL A 274 6.18 -2.00 15.70
CA VAL A 274 7.58 -2.06 15.27
C VAL A 274 8.49 -2.52 16.40
N PRO A 275 9.71 -2.97 16.12
CA PRO A 275 10.68 -3.37 17.14
C PRO A 275 10.90 -2.31 18.23
N GLY A 276 10.98 -2.74 19.47
CA GLY A 276 11.20 -1.87 20.62
C GLY A 276 9.97 -1.08 21.09
N GLY A 277 8.90 -1.01 20.30
CA GLY A 277 7.65 -0.32 20.62
C GLY A 277 7.24 0.77 19.63
N GLY A 278 5.98 1.19 19.72
CA GLY A 278 5.37 2.15 18.79
C GLY A 278 4.90 1.50 17.50
N HIS A 279 4.59 2.34 16.50
CA HIS A 279 3.95 1.93 15.24
C HIS A 279 4.52 2.70 14.06
N CYS A 280 4.48 2.08 12.88
CA CYS A 280 4.73 2.74 11.60
C CYS A 280 3.66 2.35 10.58
N ALA A 281 3.50 3.21 9.57
CA ALA A 281 2.72 2.90 8.38
C ALA A 281 3.59 2.14 7.36
N ASP A 282 2.95 1.27 6.57
CA ASP A 282 3.61 0.59 5.46
C ASP A 282 2.60 0.12 4.42
N ASN A 283 3.08 -0.26 3.22
CA ASN A 283 2.28 -0.72 2.10
C ASN A 283 2.79 -2.08 1.62
N GLY A 284 1.88 -2.96 1.22
CA GLY A 284 2.25 -4.25 0.64
C GLY A 284 1.23 -5.35 0.86
N THR A 285 1.22 -6.32 -0.03
CA THR A 285 0.48 -7.58 0.15
C THR A 285 0.96 -8.34 1.38
N SER A 286 2.19 -8.07 1.82
CA SER A 286 2.77 -8.57 3.06
C SER A 286 2.01 -8.15 4.32
N PHE A 287 1.23 -7.06 4.26
CA PHE A 287 0.39 -6.57 5.36
C PHE A 287 -1.08 -6.94 5.17
N SER A 288 -1.48 -7.29 3.94
CA SER A 288 -2.80 -7.85 3.65
C SER A 288 -2.92 -9.31 4.09
N ALA A 289 -1.89 -10.13 3.87
CA ALA A 289 -1.87 -11.53 4.27
C ALA A 289 -2.10 -11.73 5.79
N PRO A 290 -1.40 -11.03 6.69
CA PRO A 290 -1.65 -11.15 8.13
C PRO A 290 -3.03 -10.64 8.56
N TYR A 291 -3.62 -9.69 7.84
CA TYR A 291 -5.00 -9.30 8.08
C TYR A 291 -5.95 -10.48 7.86
N VAL A 292 -5.79 -11.19 6.75
CA VAL A 292 -6.57 -12.42 6.45
C VAL A 292 -6.24 -13.55 7.42
N ALA A 293 -4.98 -13.73 7.81
CA ALA A 293 -4.59 -14.72 8.82
C ALA A 293 -5.23 -14.44 10.18
N GLY A 294 -5.38 -13.15 10.55
CA GLY A 294 -6.14 -12.74 11.73
C GLY A 294 -7.62 -13.12 11.64
N VAL A 295 -8.26 -12.87 10.49
CA VAL A 295 -9.66 -13.30 10.26
C VAL A 295 -9.79 -14.82 10.32
N ALA A 296 -8.87 -15.56 9.71
CA ALA A 296 -8.83 -17.02 9.79
C ALA A 296 -8.69 -17.51 11.25
N ALA A 297 -7.89 -16.81 12.06
CA ALA A 297 -7.74 -17.13 13.48
C ALA A 297 -9.04 -16.90 14.28
N LEU A 298 -9.77 -15.83 13.96
CA LEU A 298 -11.08 -15.58 14.57
C LEU A 298 -12.09 -16.68 14.22
N ILE A 299 -12.16 -17.09 12.95
CA ILE A 299 -13.05 -18.16 12.50
C ILE A 299 -12.65 -19.50 13.13
N LYS A 300 -11.36 -19.86 13.13
CA LYS A 300 -10.88 -21.11 13.72
C LYS A 300 -11.16 -21.19 15.22
N ALA A 301 -11.05 -20.09 15.96
CA ALA A 301 -11.38 -20.05 17.38
C ALA A 301 -12.89 -20.20 17.65
N LYS A 302 -13.74 -19.69 16.76
CA LYS A 302 -15.20 -19.81 16.84
C LYS A 302 -15.67 -21.20 16.43
N HIS A 303 -15.05 -21.76 15.39
CA HIS A 303 -15.39 -23.05 14.79
C HIS A 303 -14.17 -23.99 14.76
N PRO A 304 -13.75 -24.55 15.91
CA PRO A 304 -12.53 -25.36 16.01
C PRO A 304 -12.56 -26.63 15.14
N ASP A 305 -13.74 -27.13 14.83
CA ASP A 305 -13.93 -28.33 14.02
C ASP A 305 -13.96 -28.06 12.50
N TRP A 306 -13.97 -26.79 12.08
CA TRP A 306 -13.94 -26.46 10.67
C TRP A 306 -12.57 -26.75 10.06
N THR A 307 -12.60 -27.37 8.90
CA THR A 307 -11.40 -27.65 8.13
C THR A 307 -10.81 -26.37 7.54
N GLN A 308 -9.53 -26.43 7.18
CA GLN A 308 -8.84 -25.29 6.52
C GLN A 308 -9.59 -24.86 5.24
N ARG A 309 -10.18 -25.79 4.48
CA ARG A 309 -10.97 -25.47 3.28
C ARG A 309 -12.22 -24.68 3.61
N GLN A 310 -12.91 -25.07 4.69
CA GLN A 310 -14.13 -24.41 5.13
C GLN A 310 -13.86 -23.00 5.65
N ILE A 311 -12.76 -22.81 6.38
CA ILE A 311 -12.32 -21.48 6.83
C ILE A 311 -12.00 -20.58 5.62
N VAL A 312 -11.23 -21.09 4.65
CA VAL A 312 -10.89 -20.37 3.42
C VAL A 312 -12.14 -20.04 2.62
N ALA A 313 -13.03 -21.03 2.43
CA ALA A 313 -14.28 -20.83 1.69
C ALA A 313 -15.20 -19.79 2.38
N GLN A 314 -15.27 -19.78 3.71
CA GLN A 314 -16.03 -18.80 4.48
C GLN A 314 -15.51 -17.38 4.26
N ILE A 315 -14.19 -17.18 4.36
CA ILE A 315 -13.55 -15.89 4.09
C ILE A 315 -13.89 -15.39 2.67
N GLN A 316 -13.79 -16.29 1.68
CA GLN A 316 -14.07 -15.97 0.29
C GLN A 316 -15.55 -15.74 0.01
N GLN A 317 -16.45 -16.51 0.64
CA GLN A 317 -17.89 -16.42 0.41
C GLN A 317 -18.48 -15.12 0.96
N THR A 318 -18.00 -14.68 2.11
CA THR A 318 -18.51 -13.48 2.81
C THR A 318 -17.81 -12.18 2.37
N ALA A 319 -16.82 -12.27 1.50
CA ALA A 319 -16.11 -11.12 0.98
C ALA A 319 -17.03 -10.10 0.31
N GLU A 320 -16.65 -8.84 0.40
CA GLU A 320 -17.31 -7.74 -0.31
C GLU A 320 -16.91 -7.80 -1.79
N ARG A 321 -17.91 -7.99 -2.66
CA ARG A 321 -17.71 -8.27 -4.08
C ARG A 321 -18.33 -7.19 -4.95
N SER A 322 -17.56 -6.71 -5.93
CA SER A 322 -18.05 -5.89 -7.03
C SER A 322 -18.55 -6.71 -8.24
N VAL A 323 -18.17 -7.99 -8.30
CA VAL A 323 -18.57 -8.93 -9.37
C VAL A 323 -19.21 -10.18 -8.76
N ALA A 324 -19.98 -10.92 -9.55
CA ALA A 324 -20.71 -12.09 -9.07
C ALA A 324 -19.80 -13.24 -8.59
N GLY A 325 -18.66 -13.44 -9.22
CA GLY A 325 -17.74 -14.52 -8.99
C GLY A 325 -16.32 -14.06 -8.69
N HIS A 326 -15.37 -14.91 -9.05
CA HIS A 326 -13.94 -14.64 -8.87
C HIS A 326 -13.41 -13.60 -9.85
N ASP A 327 -12.62 -12.67 -9.35
CA ASP A 327 -11.89 -11.66 -10.11
C ASP A 327 -10.38 -11.88 -10.00
N ARG A 328 -9.63 -11.60 -11.07
CA ARG A 328 -8.17 -11.81 -11.10
C ARG A 328 -7.35 -10.83 -10.25
N HIS A 329 -7.95 -9.72 -9.80
CA HIS A 329 -7.27 -8.66 -9.06
C HIS A 329 -7.54 -8.71 -7.57
N VAL A 330 -8.77 -9.05 -7.20
CA VAL A 330 -9.22 -9.09 -5.80
C VAL A 330 -9.75 -10.48 -5.38
N GLY A 331 -9.59 -11.47 -6.24
CA GLY A 331 -10.07 -12.83 -5.98
C GLY A 331 -11.59 -12.87 -5.82
N TRP A 332 -12.09 -13.43 -4.75
CA TRP A 332 -13.51 -13.46 -4.42
C TRP A 332 -14.04 -12.14 -3.82
N GLY A 333 -13.23 -11.10 -3.76
CA GLY A 333 -13.56 -9.78 -3.25
C GLY A 333 -12.61 -9.31 -2.15
N VAL A 334 -12.98 -8.26 -1.42
CA VAL A 334 -12.24 -7.76 -0.27
C VAL A 334 -12.80 -8.38 1.00
N VAL A 335 -11.93 -8.89 1.86
CA VAL A 335 -12.33 -9.57 3.10
C VAL A 335 -13.21 -8.67 3.97
N ASP A 336 -14.32 -9.23 4.45
CA ASP A 336 -15.21 -8.63 5.45
C ASP A 336 -15.18 -9.49 6.72
N PRO A 337 -14.43 -9.08 7.75
CA PRO A 337 -14.30 -9.85 8.98
C PRO A 337 -15.61 -10.00 9.76
N VAL A 338 -16.50 -9.00 9.68
CA VAL A 338 -17.78 -9.04 10.39
C VAL A 338 -18.68 -10.09 9.76
N ARG A 339 -18.86 -10.05 8.44
CA ARG A 339 -19.67 -11.04 7.73
C ARG A 339 -19.09 -12.44 7.84
N ALA A 340 -17.75 -12.56 7.86
CA ALA A 340 -17.09 -13.85 8.02
C ALA A 340 -17.42 -14.54 9.35
N LEU A 341 -17.77 -13.77 10.39
CA LEU A 341 -18.12 -14.26 11.74
C LEU A 341 -19.62 -14.17 12.08
N THR A 342 -20.44 -13.61 11.21
CA THR A 342 -21.89 -13.46 11.44
C THR A 342 -22.75 -14.19 10.41
N GLU A 343 -22.21 -14.49 9.22
CA GLU A 343 -22.87 -15.27 8.17
C GLU A 343 -22.24 -16.69 8.12
N ASP A 344 -22.10 -17.37 9.26
CA ASP A 344 -21.31 -18.57 9.46
C ASP A 344 -22.14 -19.76 10.02
N ASP A 345 -23.44 -19.80 9.73
CA ASP A 345 -24.35 -20.85 10.24
C ASP A 345 -23.96 -22.26 9.81
N LYS A 346 -23.39 -22.40 8.61
CA LYS A 346 -23.01 -23.70 8.04
C LYS A 346 -21.69 -23.61 7.30
N PRO A 347 -20.78 -24.57 7.52
CA PRO A 347 -19.54 -24.60 6.76
C PRO A 347 -19.83 -24.92 5.29
N ILE A 348 -19.03 -24.31 4.41
CA ILE A 348 -19.02 -24.58 2.97
C ILE A 348 -17.61 -24.98 2.55
N ASP A 349 -17.49 -25.86 1.57
CA ASP A 349 -16.18 -26.31 1.10
C ASP A 349 -15.61 -25.47 -0.06
N ARG A 350 -16.46 -24.67 -0.70
CA ARG A 350 -16.09 -23.77 -1.82
C ARG A 350 -16.99 -22.55 -1.85
N PRO A 351 -16.44 -21.38 -2.20
CA PRO A 351 -17.26 -20.20 -2.44
C PRO A 351 -18.08 -20.39 -3.73
N VAL A 352 -19.25 -19.79 -3.74
CA VAL A 352 -20.16 -19.82 -4.92
C VAL A 352 -20.35 -18.39 -5.44
N ALA A 353 -20.53 -18.27 -6.73
CA ALA A 353 -20.92 -17.01 -7.34
C ALA A 353 -22.31 -16.59 -6.84
N ARG A 354 -22.55 -15.30 -6.66
CA ARG A 354 -23.86 -14.77 -6.30
C ARG A 354 -24.81 -14.95 -7.50
N GLU A 355 -25.92 -15.63 -7.30
CA GLU A 355 -26.97 -15.70 -8.31
C GLU A 355 -27.64 -14.33 -8.48
N GLY A 356 -27.95 -13.96 -9.72
CA GLY A 356 -28.73 -12.77 -10.02
C GLY A 356 -27.97 -11.49 -10.27
N MET A 357 -26.65 -11.45 -10.13
CA MET A 357 -25.86 -10.38 -10.74
C MET A 357 -25.70 -10.71 -12.22
N SER A 358 -26.68 -10.26 -13.06
CA SER A 358 -26.45 -10.23 -14.51
C SER A 358 -25.13 -9.51 -14.74
N LYS A 359 -24.32 -9.98 -15.68
CA LYS A 359 -23.25 -9.14 -16.25
C LYS A 359 -23.98 -7.87 -16.71
N GLY A 360 -23.84 -6.80 -15.94
CA GLY A 360 -24.29 -5.50 -16.41
C GLY A 360 -23.69 -5.33 -17.78
N GLU A 361 -24.48 -4.88 -18.74
CA GLU A 361 -23.98 -4.52 -20.05
C GLU A 361 -22.75 -3.65 -19.81
N ALA A 362 -21.61 -4.08 -20.36
CA ALA A 362 -20.36 -3.34 -20.14
C ALA A 362 -20.64 -1.88 -20.46
N PRO A 363 -20.38 -0.92 -19.55
CA PRO A 363 -20.66 0.47 -19.83
C PRO A 363 -20.00 0.78 -21.17
N THR A 364 -20.80 1.30 -22.10
CA THR A 364 -20.27 1.78 -23.39
C THR A 364 -19.15 2.73 -23.04
N LEU A 365 -17.92 2.35 -23.40
CA LEU A 365 -16.75 3.17 -23.16
C LEU A 365 -17.09 4.56 -23.70
N ALA A 366 -17.21 5.54 -22.82
CA ALA A 366 -17.32 6.93 -23.24
C ALA A 366 -16.13 7.17 -24.18
N GLN A 367 -16.38 7.55 -25.40
CA GLN A 367 -15.31 7.85 -26.34
C GLN A 367 -14.50 8.98 -25.72
N LEU A 368 -13.28 8.66 -25.32
CA LEU A 368 -12.35 9.64 -24.81
C LEU A 368 -12.05 10.59 -25.95
N HIS A 369 -12.69 11.75 -25.96
CA HIS A 369 -12.36 12.82 -26.89
C HIS A 369 -11.01 13.39 -26.45
N LEU A 370 -9.92 12.87 -27.04
CA LEU A 370 -8.56 13.39 -26.84
C LEU A 370 -8.32 14.71 -27.57
N GLY A 371 -9.37 15.31 -28.13
CA GLY A 371 -9.33 16.59 -28.85
C GLY A 371 -10.05 17.68 -28.05
N GLU A 372 -9.65 18.91 -28.33
CA GLU A 372 -10.32 20.11 -27.80
C GLU A 372 -11.81 20.09 -28.13
N THR A 373 -12.66 20.27 -27.15
CA THR A 373 -14.11 20.37 -27.33
C THR A 373 -14.47 21.64 -28.09
N ALA A 374 -15.64 21.67 -28.73
CA ALA A 374 -16.12 22.88 -29.42
C ALA A 374 -16.19 24.09 -28.46
N ASP A 375 -16.57 23.88 -27.21
CA ASP A 375 -16.65 24.94 -26.19
C ASP A 375 -15.27 25.44 -25.75
N GLU A 376 -14.30 24.57 -25.55
CA GLU A 376 -12.92 24.99 -25.26
C GLU A 376 -12.27 25.75 -26.39
N ARG A 377 -12.53 25.32 -27.66
CA ARG A 377 -12.06 26.04 -28.84
C ARG A 377 -12.71 27.42 -28.94
N ASN A 378 -14.01 27.53 -28.71
CA ASN A 378 -14.72 28.79 -28.72
C ASN A 378 -14.24 29.72 -27.59
N ALA A 379 -14.00 29.22 -26.39
CA ALA A 379 -13.47 29.97 -25.27
C ALA A 379 -12.05 30.49 -25.57
N ARG A 380 -11.20 29.67 -26.18
CA ARG A 380 -9.88 30.09 -26.63
C ARG A 380 -9.92 31.15 -27.71
N LEU A 381 -10.78 30.97 -28.72
CA LEU A 381 -10.97 31.96 -29.77
C LEU A 381 -11.50 33.29 -29.21
N ALA A 382 -12.47 33.25 -28.31
CA ALA A 382 -13.00 34.44 -27.63
C ALA A 382 -11.88 35.16 -26.86
N THR A 383 -11.03 34.40 -26.16
CA THR A 383 -9.87 34.96 -25.46
C THR A 383 -8.92 35.69 -26.44
N TYR A 384 -8.62 35.08 -27.57
CA TYR A 384 -7.77 35.74 -28.59
C TYR A 384 -8.39 37.00 -29.17
N VAL A 385 -9.71 37.03 -29.41
CA VAL A 385 -10.44 38.22 -29.87
C VAL A 385 -10.38 39.33 -28.83
N VAL A 386 -10.58 39.02 -27.54
CA VAL A 386 -10.53 40.01 -26.45
C VAL A 386 -9.12 40.56 -26.29
N VAL A 387 -8.10 39.72 -26.26
CA VAL A 387 -6.71 40.13 -26.14
C VAL A 387 -6.28 40.96 -27.38
N GLY A 388 -6.55 40.45 -28.57
CA GLY A 388 -6.26 41.15 -29.83
C GLY A 388 -6.97 42.49 -29.94
N GLY A 389 -8.23 42.54 -29.55
CA GLY A 389 -9.00 43.79 -29.47
C GLY A 389 -8.42 44.79 -28.48
N GLY A 390 -8.02 44.31 -27.29
CA GLY A 390 -7.36 45.15 -26.28
C GLY A 390 -6.04 45.70 -26.75
N VAL A 391 -5.19 44.94 -27.41
CA VAL A 391 -3.94 45.40 -28.01
C VAL A 391 -4.19 46.42 -29.11
N LEU A 392 -5.16 46.23 -29.97
CA LEU A 392 -5.51 47.17 -31.02
C LEU A 392 -5.97 48.51 -30.44
N VAL A 393 -6.87 48.47 -29.43
CA VAL A 393 -7.34 49.68 -28.75
C VAL A 393 -6.16 50.44 -28.10
N ALA A 394 -5.26 49.74 -27.42
CA ALA A 394 -4.06 50.32 -26.82
C ALA A 394 -3.13 50.95 -27.88
N ALA A 395 -2.95 50.27 -29.02
CA ALA A 395 -2.17 50.81 -30.16
C ALA A 395 -2.78 52.08 -30.75
N ILE A 396 -4.11 52.10 -30.98
CA ILE A 396 -4.83 53.28 -31.47
C ILE A 396 -4.74 54.43 -30.47
N ALA A 397 -4.95 54.19 -29.20
CA ALA A 397 -4.84 55.20 -28.15
C ALA A 397 -3.43 55.74 -28.07
N GLY A 398 -2.40 54.87 -28.12
CA GLY A 398 -0.99 55.27 -28.16
C GLY A 398 -0.64 56.15 -29.38
N ALA A 399 -1.13 55.74 -30.56
CA ALA A 399 -0.96 56.52 -31.81
C ALA A 399 -1.64 57.87 -31.70
N ALA A 400 -2.88 57.94 -31.20
CA ALA A 400 -3.59 59.22 -30.99
C ALA A 400 -2.84 60.17 -30.03
N VAL A 401 -2.27 59.66 -28.92
CA VAL A 401 -1.47 60.43 -27.99
C VAL A 401 -0.19 60.94 -28.69
N ALA A 402 0.50 60.08 -29.44
CA ALA A 402 1.72 60.48 -30.17
C ALA A 402 1.45 61.56 -31.22
N VAL A 403 0.35 61.40 -32.01
CA VAL A 403 -0.05 62.43 -32.99
C VAL A 403 -0.42 63.75 -32.30
N ARG A 404 -1.12 63.69 -31.16
CA ARG A 404 -1.48 64.87 -30.37
C ARG A 404 -0.22 65.57 -29.82
N ASP A 405 0.75 64.83 -29.36
CA ASP A 405 2.01 65.37 -28.84
C ASP A 405 2.83 65.99 -29.98
N MET A 406 2.94 65.35 -31.13
CA MET A 406 3.58 65.90 -32.32
C MET A 406 2.93 67.22 -32.76
N ARG A 407 1.59 67.30 -32.82
CA ARG A 407 0.83 68.51 -33.16
C ARG A 407 1.06 69.62 -32.13
N ARG A 408 1.18 69.30 -30.84
CA ARG A 408 1.53 70.28 -29.79
C ARG A 408 2.95 70.78 -29.93
N ARG A 409 3.92 69.97 -30.28
CA ARG A 409 5.32 70.37 -30.53
C ARG A 409 5.43 71.23 -31.78
N ALA A 410 4.74 70.89 -32.88
CA ALA A 410 4.72 71.68 -34.07
C ALA A 410 4.13 73.07 -33.83
N ARG A 411 3.06 73.24 -33.07
CA ARG A 411 2.50 74.55 -32.69
C ARG A 411 3.38 75.42 -31.82
N ARG A 412 4.23 74.79 -31.01
CA ARG A 412 5.25 75.56 -30.21
C ARG A 412 6.43 76.05 -31.02
N LEU A 413 6.69 75.39 -32.15
CA LEU A 413 7.75 75.80 -33.08
C LEU A 413 7.31 76.89 -34.07
N THR A 414 6.03 77.02 -34.33
CA THR A 414 5.48 78.03 -35.26
C THR A 414 4.86 79.25 -34.58
N GLY A 415 4.79 79.29 -33.26
CA GLY A 415 4.20 80.36 -32.45
C GLY A 415 5.24 81.25 -31.70
N GLY A 416 6.52 81.28 -32.11
CA GLY A 416 7.55 82.08 -31.58
C GLY A 416 8.11 83.03 -32.69
N GLY A 417 7.27 83.99 -33.04
CA GLY A 417 7.67 85.14 -33.91
C GLY A 417 7.09 86.40 -33.36
#